data_53e23665e57114c70cdf3646e876efd5
#
_entry.id   53e23665e57114c70cdf3646e876efd5
#
_cell.length_a   1.000
_cell.length_b   1.000
_cell.length_c   1.000
_cell.angle_alpha   90.00
_cell.angle_beta   90.00
_cell.angle_gamma   90.00
#
_symmetry.space_group_name_H-M   'P 1'
#
loop_
_entity.id
_entity.type
_entity.pdbx_description
1 polymer ?
#
loop_
_entity_poly.entity_id
_entity_poly.type
_entity_poly.pdbx_seq_one_letter_code
_entity_poly.pdbx_strand_id
1 'polypeptide(L)'
;MIDSLFGSNSPIDRVKQRRRPAVRDRARTGGTRTSLTPADQGLLAEIMAEPMDFMDSPEFRKPNAERTIYEKPAPIQRPDVTWYRPLMDDMGAKEQKQRQARNGSVLLTAAQERVIFLQYNYARFRVRQIQDGLEGRTPTAEEARDMIRWYRTARRYREQISETNLALVLAMARRVRLGESDFPDLIGEGNMALMRSVDKFDCGRGFKFSTYACRAILKAFSRFGIKLVKHRQRFPSEFDPEFERSNHLETVREQHARDSAAEVRFLVESDRAELSDVERKVIEHRFGLDAPIGSPSLTLEQVGQMIGVTKERVRQIQNKALEKLRLALEELQGEPMPEQSISHN
;
A
#
# COMPACT_ATOMS: atom_id res chain seq x y z
N MET A 1 31.33 43.33 -9.26
CA MET A 1 31.96 43.69 -7.99
C MET A 1 30.91 43.80 -6.89
N ILE A 2 30.08 42.75 -6.67
CA ILE A 2 29.10 42.61 -5.56
C ILE A 2 28.90 41.12 -5.31
N ASP A 3 29.97 40.44 -4.87
CA ASP A 3 29.89 38.99 -4.58
C ASP A 3 30.71 38.58 -3.33
N SER A 4 30.77 39.45 -2.33
CA SER A 4 31.57 39.15 -1.14
C SER A 4 30.94 39.51 0.20
N LEU A 5 29.61 39.51 0.34
CA LEU A 5 28.95 39.90 1.59
C LEU A 5 28.00 38.87 2.25
N PHE A 6 28.00 37.62 1.82
CA PHE A 6 27.27 36.57 2.56
C PHE A 6 28.21 35.41 2.95
N GLY A 7 29.13 35.73 3.85
CA GLY A 7 29.80 34.69 4.64
C GLY A 7 28.82 34.07 5.62
N SER A 8 28.18 32.97 5.26
CA SER A 8 27.26 32.22 6.12
C SER A 8 28.03 31.43 7.18
N ASN A 9 28.38 32.05 8.26
CA ASN A 9 28.76 31.37 9.51
C ASN A 9 27.54 31.31 10.42
N SER A 10 26.65 30.39 10.18
CA SER A 10 25.54 30.10 11.07
C SER A 10 26.05 29.62 12.43
N PRO A 11 25.40 30.01 13.54
CA PRO A 11 25.71 29.46 14.87
C PRO A 11 25.75 27.94 14.94
N ILE A 12 25.00 27.26 14.10
CA ILE A 12 24.94 25.79 13.99
C ILE A 12 26.24 25.22 13.38
N ASP A 13 26.87 25.93 12.44
CA ASP A 13 28.13 25.48 11.83
C ASP A 13 29.31 25.61 12.78
N ARG A 14 29.28 26.60 13.68
CA ARG A 14 30.27 26.75 14.75
C ARG A 14 30.19 25.62 15.80
N VAL A 15 28.98 25.10 16.08
CA VAL A 15 28.79 23.96 17.00
C VAL A 15 29.28 22.66 16.34
N LYS A 16 29.09 22.48 15.04
CA LYS A 16 29.59 21.30 14.28
C LYS A 16 31.11 21.28 14.20
N GLN A 17 31.78 22.43 14.04
CA GLN A 17 33.24 22.51 13.98
C GLN A 17 33.91 22.21 15.33
N ARG A 18 33.27 22.55 16.49
CA ARG A 18 33.77 22.22 17.82
C ARG A 18 33.69 20.75 18.22
N ARG A 19 32.95 19.92 17.47
CA ARG A 19 32.76 18.48 17.73
C ARG A 19 33.56 17.54 16.83
N ARG A 20 34.54 18.03 16.08
CA ARG A 20 35.51 17.16 15.42
C ARG A 20 36.67 16.92 16.39
N PRO A 21 36.75 15.76 17.07
CA PRO A 21 37.99 15.39 17.74
C PRO A 21 39.07 15.16 16.68
N ALA A 22 40.25 15.74 16.87
CA ALA A 22 41.40 15.50 16.01
C ALA A 22 41.65 13.99 15.92
N VAL A 23 41.57 13.45 14.70
CA VAL A 23 41.99 12.09 14.42
C VAL A 23 43.48 12.01 14.61
N ARG A 24 43.91 11.57 15.82
CA ARG A 24 45.26 11.11 16.03
C ARG A 24 45.41 9.76 15.38
N ASP A 25 46.17 9.72 14.30
CA ASP A 25 46.71 8.47 13.73
C ASP A 25 47.43 7.71 14.86
N ARG A 26 46.75 6.72 15.43
CA ARG A 26 47.38 5.70 16.26
C ARG A 26 47.54 4.43 15.47
N ALA A 27 48.78 4.08 15.27
CA ALA A 27 49.30 2.88 14.71
C ALA A 27 48.42 1.64 14.85
N ARG A 28 48.29 0.91 13.75
CA ARG A 28 47.77 -0.44 13.63
C ARG A 28 48.47 -1.37 14.64
N THR A 29 47.86 -1.57 15.78
CA THR A 29 48.08 -2.77 16.59
C THR A 29 46.84 -3.62 16.43
N GLY A 30 47.04 -4.80 15.87
CA GLY A 30 46.01 -5.82 15.65
C GLY A 30 45.45 -6.34 16.97
N GLY A 31 44.41 -5.67 17.45
CA GLY A 31 43.57 -6.13 18.53
C GLY A 31 42.17 -6.29 17.96
N THR A 32 41.67 -7.49 17.95
CA THR A 32 40.26 -7.83 17.65
C THR A 32 39.36 -6.96 18.52
N ARG A 33 38.74 -5.93 17.95
CA ARG A 33 37.70 -5.13 18.62
C ARG A 33 36.51 -6.04 18.91
N THR A 34 36.50 -6.67 20.06
CA THR A 34 35.44 -7.55 20.55
C THR A 34 34.26 -6.80 21.15
N SER A 35 34.33 -5.46 21.29
CA SER A 35 33.27 -4.66 21.88
C SER A 35 32.32 -4.09 20.81
N LEU A 36 31.03 -4.29 21.01
CA LEU A 36 29.96 -3.64 20.24
C LEU A 36 30.03 -2.13 20.40
N THR A 37 29.66 -1.38 19.34
CA THR A 37 29.53 0.09 19.46
C THR A 37 28.39 0.44 20.42
N PRO A 38 28.42 1.63 21.06
CA PRO A 38 27.32 2.05 21.94
C PRO A 38 25.94 2.04 21.25
N ALA A 39 25.90 2.37 19.94
CA ALA A 39 24.68 2.29 19.14
C ALA A 39 24.22 0.83 18.94
N ASP A 40 25.15 -0.10 18.77
CA ASP A 40 24.83 -1.53 18.64
C ASP A 40 24.38 -2.15 19.96
N GLN A 41 24.91 -1.67 21.09
CA GLN A 41 24.45 -2.10 22.41
C GLN A 41 23.02 -1.64 22.69
N GLY A 42 22.66 -0.39 22.32
CA GLY A 42 21.29 0.10 22.43
C GLY A 42 20.32 -0.70 21.56
N LEU A 43 20.72 -1.00 20.31
CA LEU A 43 19.93 -1.80 19.39
C LEU A 43 19.76 -3.24 19.88
N LEU A 44 20.82 -3.84 20.46
CA LEU A 44 20.75 -5.17 21.05
C LEU A 44 19.77 -5.21 22.23
N ALA A 45 19.79 -4.18 23.09
CA ALA A 45 18.86 -4.07 24.21
C ALA A 45 17.39 -3.98 23.71
N GLU A 46 17.14 -3.23 22.64
CA GLU A 46 15.83 -3.16 21.98
C GLU A 46 15.38 -4.53 21.44
N ILE A 47 16.26 -5.25 20.74
CA ILE A 47 15.98 -6.58 20.19
C ILE A 47 15.68 -7.58 21.32
N MET A 48 16.39 -7.49 22.45
CA MET A 48 16.22 -8.41 23.57
C MET A 48 15.00 -8.10 24.46
N ALA A 49 14.42 -6.90 24.36
CA ALA A 49 13.26 -6.50 25.15
C ALA A 49 11.99 -7.29 24.81
N GLU A 50 11.81 -7.62 23.53
CA GLU A 50 10.64 -8.36 23.06
C GLU A 50 11.06 -9.51 22.11
N PRO A 51 10.36 -10.65 22.17
CA PRO A 51 10.63 -11.75 21.25
C PRO A 51 10.24 -11.36 19.83
N MET A 52 11.13 -11.57 18.86
CA MET A 52 10.88 -11.25 17.45
C MET A 52 9.71 -12.07 16.90
N ASP A 53 8.65 -11.40 16.47
CA ASP A 53 7.53 -11.99 15.74
C ASP A 53 7.88 -12.20 14.27
N PHE A 54 7.41 -13.27 13.63
CA PHE A 54 7.62 -13.56 12.19
C PHE A 54 6.50 -14.42 11.64
N MET A 55 6.29 -14.37 10.31
CA MET A 55 5.42 -15.31 9.62
C MET A 55 6.23 -16.53 9.21
N ASP A 56 5.86 -17.69 9.77
CA ASP A 56 6.56 -18.96 9.52
C ASP A 56 6.36 -19.44 8.08
N SER A 57 7.38 -20.10 7.54
CA SER A 57 7.33 -20.75 6.24
C SER A 57 8.10 -22.06 6.26
N PRO A 58 7.58 -23.13 5.61
CA PRO A 58 8.30 -24.38 5.48
C PRO A 58 9.68 -24.26 4.81
N GLU A 59 9.87 -23.18 4.05
CA GLU A 59 11.13 -22.90 3.35
C GLU A 59 12.28 -22.55 4.30
N PHE A 60 12.00 -22.06 5.50
CA PHE A 60 13.01 -21.62 6.47
C PHE A 60 13.79 -22.79 7.11
N ARG A 61 13.17 -23.98 7.16
CA ARG A 61 13.76 -25.18 7.75
C ARG A 61 14.48 -26.07 6.74
N LYS A 62 14.50 -25.70 5.46
CA LYS A 62 15.19 -26.48 4.42
C LYS A 62 16.70 -26.33 4.55
N PRO A 63 17.48 -27.40 4.24
CA PRO A 63 18.92 -27.27 4.11
C PRO A 63 19.24 -26.20 3.03
N ASN A 64 20.19 -25.31 3.31
CA ASN A 64 20.56 -24.18 2.46
C ASN A 64 19.45 -23.15 2.23
N ALA A 65 18.50 -22.97 3.19
CA ALA A 65 17.43 -21.98 3.13
C ALA A 65 17.96 -20.56 2.84
N GLU A 66 19.02 -20.13 3.53
CA GLU A 66 19.66 -18.84 3.36
C GLU A 66 20.07 -18.59 1.91
N ARG A 67 20.80 -19.52 1.30
CA ARG A 67 21.21 -19.45 -0.11
C ARG A 67 20.04 -19.40 -1.07
N THR A 68 19.03 -20.22 -0.82
CA THR A 68 17.84 -20.29 -1.68
C THR A 68 17.03 -19.02 -1.65
N ILE A 69 16.93 -18.36 -0.50
CA ILE A 69 16.11 -17.17 -0.28
C ILE A 69 16.83 -15.89 -0.73
N TYR A 70 18.16 -15.80 -0.55
CA TYR A 70 18.90 -14.55 -0.82
C TYR A 70 19.74 -14.58 -2.09
N GLU A 71 20.35 -15.74 -2.47
CA GLU A 71 21.27 -15.78 -3.60
C GLU A 71 20.58 -16.17 -4.92
N LYS A 72 19.55 -17.03 -4.89
CA LYS A 72 18.87 -17.48 -6.11
C LYS A 72 18.00 -16.42 -6.80
N PRO A 73 17.21 -15.60 -6.05
CA PRO A 73 16.34 -14.63 -6.70
C PRO A 73 17.12 -13.44 -7.26
N ALA A 74 16.65 -12.94 -8.41
CA ALA A 74 17.18 -11.69 -8.95
C ALA A 74 16.97 -10.53 -7.95
N PRO A 75 17.92 -9.59 -7.84
CA PRO A 75 17.77 -8.46 -6.93
C PRO A 75 16.57 -7.60 -7.33
N ILE A 76 15.71 -7.31 -6.35
CA ILE A 76 14.54 -6.45 -6.55
C ILE A 76 14.99 -5.01 -6.35
N GLN A 77 14.76 -4.18 -7.37
CA GLN A 77 15.11 -2.76 -7.32
C GLN A 77 14.31 -2.04 -6.23
N ARG A 78 14.97 -1.12 -5.53
CA ARG A 78 14.32 -0.26 -4.54
C ARG A 78 13.58 0.86 -5.29
N PRO A 79 12.32 1.16 -4.95
CA PRO A 79 11.59 2.23 -5.58
C PRO A 79 12.20 3.59 -5.21
N ASP A 80 12.09 4.56 -6.11
CA ASP A 80 12.36 5.95 -5.78
C ASP A 80 11.12 6.53 -5.07
N VAL A 81 11.31 6.97 -3.83
CA VAL A 81 10.24 7.56 -2.98
C VAL A 81 10.34 9.08 -2.87
N THR A 82 11.20 9.73 -3.64
CA THR A 82 11.38 11.19 -3.62
C THR A 82 10.10 11.95 -3.98
N TRP A 83 9.18 11.32 -4.70
CA TRP A 83 7.86 11.84 -5.06
C TRP A 83 6.88 11.84 -3.89
N TYR A 84 7.12 11.05 -2.84
CA TYR A 84 6.20 10.91 -1.71
C TYR A 84 6.33 12.10 -0.75
N ARG A 85 5.51 13.12 -0.95
CA ARG A 85 5.44 14.33 -0.13
C ARG A 85 3.98 14.62 0.23
N PRO A 86 3.41 13.90 1.21
CA PRO A 86 1.98 13.98 1.51
C PRO A 86 1.50 15.36 2.00
N LEU A 87 2.39 16.18 2.54
CA LEU A 87 2.08 17.51 3.05
C LEU A 87 2.18 18.62 1.98
N MET A 88 2.70 18.33 0.79
CA MET A 88 2.87 19.29 -0.31
C MET A 88 1.94 18.99 -1.50
N ASP A 89 0.82 18.32 -1.24
CA ASP A 89 -0.08 17.79 -2.28
C ASP A 89 -1.00 18.85 -2.93
N ASP A 90 -0.75 20.17 -2.71
CA ASP A 90 -1.33 21.26 -3.51
C ASP A 90 -0.83 21.28 -4.96
N MET A 91 0.14 20.44 -5.30
CA MET A 91 0.58 20.28 -6.69
C MET A 91 -0.43 19.43 -7.45
N GLY A 92 -1.05 20.02 -8.47
CA GLY A 92 -2.16 19.44 -9.22
C GLY A 92 -1.96 17.98 -9.64
N ALA A 93 -3.01 17.20 -9.62
CA ALA A 93 -3.04 15.76 -9.88
C ALA A 93 -2.34 15.33 -11.20
N LYS A 94 -2.20 16.24 -12.18
CA LYS A 94 -1.49 16.01 -13.45
C LYS A 94 0.03 15.90 -13.27
N GLU A 95 0.65 16.74 -12.44
CA GLU A 95 2.11 16.69 -12.21
C GLU A 95 2.52 15.48 -11.39
N GLN A 96 1.67 15.04 -10.48
CA GLN A 96 1.92 13.82 -9.72
C GLN A 96 1.84 12.57 -10.59
N LYS A 97 0.86 12.46 -11.49
CA LYS A 97 0.78 11.36 -12.47
C LYS A 97 2.00 11.33 -13.38
N GLN A 98 2.49 12.49 -13.86
CA GLN A 98 3.69 12.55 -14.69
C GLN A 98 4.97 12.17 -13.91
N ARG A 99 5.08 12.53 -12.63
CA ARG A 99 6.21 12.11 -11.78
C ARG A 99 6.16 10.63 -11.44
N GLN A 100 4.98 10.08 -11.14
CA GLN A 100 4.79 8.64 -10.96
C GLN A 100 5.14 7.85 -12.22
N ALA A 101 4.75 8.33 -13.39
CA ALA A 101 5.09 7.72 -14.68
C ALA A 101 6.59 7.83 -15.03
N ARG A 102 7.25 8.93 -14.66
CA ARG A 102 8.69 9.12 -14.90
C ARG A 102 9.58 8.33 -13.96
N ASN A 103 9.20 8.17 -12.71
CA ASN A 103 10.00 7.49 -11.68
C ASN A 103 9.69 6.00 -11.55
N GLY A 104 8.87 5.45 -12.47
CA GLY A 104 8.54 4.04 -12.52
C GLY A 104 8.15 3.50 -11.14
N SER A 105 6.87 3.56 -10.76
CA SER A 105 6.41 2.77 -9.62
C SER A 105 6.71 1.31 -9.95
N VAL A 106 7.72 0.74 -9.32
CA VAL A 106 8.08 -0.66 -9.52
C VAL A 106 6.99 -1.50 -8.86
N LEU A 107 5.94 -1.78 -9.64
CA LEU A 107 4.92 -2.75 -9.23
C LEU A 107 5.59 -4.12 -9.18
N LEU A 108 5.64 -4.70 -7.99
CA LEU A 108 6.17 -6.03 -7.82
C LEU A 108 5.23 -7.06 -8.45
N THR A 109 5.79 -7.97 -9.22
CA THR A 109 5.07 -9.18 -9.63
C THR A 109 4.78 -10.06 -8.41
N ALA A 110 3.79 -10.95 -8.48
CA ALA A 110 3.46 -11.85 -7.38
C ALA A 110 4.66 -12.71 -6.94
N ALA A 111 5.53 -13.10 -7.88
CA ALA A 111 6.74 -13.85 -7.59
C ALA A 111 7.77 -12.99 -6.83
N GLN A 112 7.99 -11.75 -7.24
CA GLN A 112 8.89 -10.80 -6.57
C GLN A 112 8.38 -10.44 -5.16
N GLU A 113 7.07 -10.23 -5.04
CA GLU A 113 6.41 -9.97 -3.76
C GLU A 113 6.64 -11.13 -2.79
N ARG A 114 6.41 -12.37 -3.22
CA ARG A 114 6.70 -13.55 -2.40
C ARG A 114 8.16 -13.62 -1.97
N VAL A 115 9.10 -13.36 -2.88
CA VAL A 115 10.54 -13.39 -2.60
C VAL A 115 10.91 -12.38 -1.51
N ILE A 116 10.49 -11.13 -1.65
CA ILE A 116 10.86 -10.07 -0.69
C ILE A 116 10.24 -10.33 0.70
N PHE A 117 9.02 -10.87 0.77
CA PHE A 117 8.40 -11.26 2.04
C PHE A 117 9.07 -12.48 2.68
N LEU A 118 9.53 -13.45 1.88
CA LEU A 118 10.34 -14.57 2.40
C LEU A 118 11.67 -14.08 2.95
N GLN A 119 12.37 -13.19 2.24
CA GLN A 119 13.61 -12.57 2.70
C GLN A 119 13.42 -11.80 4.01
N TYR A 120 12.35 -11.02 4.10
CA TYR A 120 11.98 -10.28 5.30
C TYR A 120 11.72 -11.20 6.49
N ASN A 121 10.86 -12.19 6.34
CA ASN A 121 10.48 -13.09 7.42
C ASN A 121 11.58 -14.06 7.80
N TYR A 122 12.43 -14.50 6.85
CA TYR A 122 13.60 -15.31 7.17
C TYR A 122 14.60 -14.54 8.07
N ALA A 123 14.84 -13.27 7.79
CA ALA A 123 15.70 -12.46 8.65
C ALA A 123 15.15 -12.38 10.08
N ARG A 124 13.83 -12.20 10.24
CA ARG A 124 13.14 -12.19 11.54
C ARG A 124 13.20 -13.58 12.23
N PHE A 125 12.97 -14.64 11.47
CA PHE A 125 13.14 -16.00 11.94
C PHE A 125 14.54 -16.26 12.51
N ARG A 126 15.59 -15.78 11.83
CA ARG A 126 16.97 -15.92 12.32
C ARG A 126 17.21 -15.16 13.63
N VAL A 127 16.68 -13.94 13.77
CA VAL A 127 16.74 -13.21 15.04
C VAL A 127 16.04 -14.01 16.14
N ARG A 128 14.83 -14.49 15.87
CA ARG A 128 14.06 -15.29 16.83
C ARG A 128 14.76 -16.59 17.21
N GLN A 129 15.35 -17.28 16.25
CA GLN A 129 16.10 -18.52 16.48
C GLN A 129 17.28 -18.30 17.46
N ILE A 130 17.98 -17.15 17.32
CA ILE A 130 19.05 -16.81 18.24
C ILE A 130 18.47 -16.45 19.62
N GLN A 131 17.38 -15.66 19.70
CA GLN A 131 16.71 -15.33 20.96
C GLN A 131 16.28 -16.61 21.71
N ASP A 132 15.65 -17.55 21.04
CA ASP A 132 15.19 -18.81 21.63
C ASP A 132 16.37 -19.68 22.12
N GLY A 133 17.50 -19.66 21.40
CA GLY A 133 18.72 -20.38 21.80
C GLY A 133 19.47 -19.77 22.99
N LEU A 134 19.11 -18.53 23.39
CA LEU A 134 19.73 -17.89 24.55
C LEU A 134 19.20 -18.41 25.90
N GLU A 135 17.96 -18.94 25.94
CA GLU A 135 17.36 -19.47 27.17
C GLU A 135 17.49 -18.53 28.40
N GLY A 136 17.43 -17.23 28.16
CA GLY A 136 17.56 -16.20 29.21
C GLY A 136 19.01 -15.78 29.58
N ARG A 137 20.04 -16.37 28.94
CA ARG A 137 21.43 -15.90 29.08
C ARG A 137 21.71 -14.66 28.24
N THR A 138 22.75 -13.92 28.59
CA THR A 138 23.25 -12.83 27.75
C THR A 138 23.93 -13.37 26.49
N PRO A 139 23.71 -12.77 25.31
CA PRO A 139 24.32 -13.21 24.07
C PRO A 139 25.84 -13.00 24.07
N THR A 140 26.56 -13.91 23.47
CA THR A 140 28.00 -13.73 23.19
C THR A 140 28.21 -12.62 22.16
N ALA A 141 29.43 -12.12 22.02
CA ALA A 141 29.75 -11.06 21.06
C ALA A 141 29.47 -11.47 19.60
N GLU A 142 29.58 -12.75 19.26
CA GLU A 142 29.28 -13.28 17.93
C GLU A 142 27.77 -13.37 17.70
N GLU A 143 27.03 -13.94 18.65
CA GLU A 143 25.58 -14.03 18.60
C GLU A 143 24.94 -12.63 18.53
N ALA A 144 25.46 -11.67 19.30
CA ALA A 144 24.99 -10.28 19.27
C ALA A 144 25.21 -9.63 17.89
N ARG A 145 26.38 -9.82 17.28
CA ARG A 145 26.65 -9.30 15.92
C ARG A 145 25.75 -9.94 14.87
N ASP A 146 25.54 -11.23 14.98
CA ASP A 146 24.68 -11.98 14.04
C ASP A 146 23.23 -11.54 14.18
N MET A 147 22.75 -11.38 15.42
CA MET A 147 21.40 -10.85 15.72
C MET A 147 21.20 -9.46 15.16
N ILE A 148 22.16 -8.54 15.37
CA ILE A 148 22.12 -7.18 14.84
C ILE A 148 22.16 -7.18 13.30
N ARG A 149 22.95 -8.04 12.69
CA ARG A 149 23.03 -8.20 11.23
C ARG A 149 21.67 -8.59 10.65
N TRP A 150 21.02 -9.60 11.22
CA TRP A 150 19.73 -10.10 10.77
C TRP A 150 18.61 -9.08 11.03
N TYR A 151 18.63 -8.41 12.17
CA TYR A 151 17.69 -7.34 12.48
C TYR A 151 17.78 -6.18 11.48
N ARG A 152 18.99 -5.72 11.16
CA ARG A 152 19.21 -4.69 10.13
C ARG A 152 18.76 -5.14 8.76
N THR A 153 18.97 -6.41 8.45
CA THR A 153 18.49 -7.02 7.20
C THR A 153 16.97 -7.02 7.15
N ALA A 154 16.29 -7.45 8.21
CA ALA A 154 14.85 -7.39 8.32
C ALA A 154 14.32 -5.96 8.17
N ARG A 155 14.91 -5.00 8.89
CA ARG A 155 14.53 -3.60 8.81
C ARG A 155 14.64 -3.03 7.40
N ARG A 156 15.73 -3.35 6.68
CA ARG A 156 15.92 -2.93 5.29
C ARG A 156 14.82 -3.46 4.35
N TYR A 157 14.45 -4.73 4.48
CA TYR A 157 13.37 -5.30 3.66
C TYR A 157 12.00 -4.74 4.06
N ARG A 158 11.74 -4.52 5.35
CA ARG A 158 10.53 -3.86 5.83
C ARG A 158 10.37 -2.47 5.23
N GLU A 159 11.43 -1.68 5.23
CA GLU A 159 11.48 -0.35 4.59
C GLU A 159 11.20 -0.47 3.09
N GLN A 160 11.88 -1.34 2.37
CA GLN A 160 11.70 -1.53 0.93
C GLN A 160 10.26 -1.95 0.57
N ILE A 161 9.65 -2.88 1.31
CA ILE A 161 8.26 -3.29 1.10
C ILE A 161 7.32 -2.12 1.35
N SER A 162 7.54 -1.35 2.42
CA SER A 162 6.72 -0.19 2.76
C SER A 162 6.83 0.90 1.70
N GLU A 163 8.05 1.25 1.27
CA GLU A 163 8.33 2.24 0.22
C GLU A 163 7.62 1.89 -1.09
N THR A 164 7.67 0.61 -1.50
CA THR A 164 7.00 0.13 -2.72
C THR A 164 5.48 0.32 -2.67
N ASN A 165 4.89 0.33 -1.48
CA ASN A 165 3.45 0.37 -1.28
C ASN A 165 2.92 1.72 -0.72
N LEU A 166 3.76 2.77 -0.63
CA LEU A 166 3.32 4.09 -0.16
C LEU A 166 2.22 4.71 -1.03
N ALA A 167 2.30 4.51 -2.36
CA ALA A 167 1.28 4.97 -3.29
C ALA A 167 -0.12 4.46 -2.95
N LEU A 168 -0.21 3.25 -2.38
CA LEU A 168 -1.47 2.64 -1.96
C LEU A 168 -2.16 3.43 -0.85
N VAL A 169 -1.38 3.94 0.12
CA VAL A 169 -1.91 4.77 1.22
C VAL A 169 -2.51 6.06 0.67
N LEU A 170 -1.78 6.75 -0.23
CA LEU A 170 -2.29 7.97 -0.87
C LEU A 170 -3.55 7.71 -1.70
N ALA A 171 -3.55 6.64 -2.50
CA ALA A 171 -4.71 6.27 -3.31
C ALA A 171 -5.95 5.98 -2.46
N MET A 172 -5.76 5.34 -1.29
CA MET A 172 -6.86 5.09 -0.35
C MET A 172 -7.29 6.35 0.39
N ALA A 173 -6.34 7.20 0.82
CA ALA A 173 -6.64 8.45 1.53
C ALA A 173 -7.45 9.43 0.68
N ARG A 174 -7.15 9.53 -0.62
CA ARG A 174 -7.90 10.37 -1.56
C ARG A 174 -9.36 9.95 -1.77
N ARG A 175 -9.69 8.68 -1.50
CA ARG A 175 -11.06 8.16 -1.56
C ARG A 175 -11.87 8.46 -0.31
N VAL A 176 -11.19 8.70 0.80
CA VAL A 176 -11.82 9.03 2.08
C VAL A 176 -11.85 10.54 2.20
N ARG A 177 -13.04 11.13 2.11
CA ARG A 177 -13.21 12.58 2.24
C ARG A 177 -13.38 12.93 3.72
N LEU A 178 -12.28 13.28 4.33
CA LEU A 178 -12.21 14.01 5.60
C LEU A 178 -11.85 15.47 5.26
N GLY A 179 -12.04 16.39 6.20
CA GLY A 179 -11.64 17.78 6.01
C GLY A 179 -10.16 17.88 5.64
N GLU A 180 -9.78 18.91 4.89
CA GLU A 180 -8.40 19.11 4.42
C GLU A 180 -7.39 19.13 5.57
N SER A 181 -7.77 19.69 6.72
CA SER A 181 -6.95 19.73 7.95
C SER A 181 -6.59 18.34 8.51
N ASP A 182 -7.42 17.32 8.25
CA ASP A 182 -7.23 15.97 8.80
C ASP A 182 -6.46 15.03 7.86
N PHE A 183 -6.18 15.50 6.64
CA PHE A 183 -5.53 14.66 5.61
C PHE A 183 -4.11 14.19 6.00
N PRO A 184 -3.22 15.01 6.57
CA PRO A 184 -1.91 14.55 7.05
C PRO A 184 -2.00 13.47 8.11
N ASP A 185 -2.92 13.62 9.07
CA ASP A 185 -3.13 12.65 10.14
C ASP A 185 -3.70 11.34 9.60
N LEU A 186 -4.62 11.42 8.64
CA LEU A 186 -5.15 10.25 7.94
C LEU A 186 -4.04 9.47 7.24
N ILE A 187 -3.13 10.15 6.55
CA ILE A 187 -1.97 9.51 5.92
C ILE A 187 -1.05 8.87 6.97
N GLY A 188 -0.81 9.55 8.09
CA GLY A 188 -0.05 8.99 9.21
C GLY A 188 -0.64 7.67 9.71
N GLU A 189 -1.95 7.62 9.97
CA GLU A 189 -2.66 6.40 10.37
C GLU A 189 -2.61 5.32 9.27
N GLY A 190 -2.71 5.71 8.00
CA GLY A 190 -2.56 4.80 6.86
C GLY A 190 -1.18 4.19 6.76
N ASN A 191 -0.12 4.98 6.94
CA ASN A 191 1.26 4.50 6.95
C ASN A 191 1.51 3.52 8.11
N MET A 192 0.99 3.84 9.30
CA MET A 192 1.06 2.94 10.44
C MET A 192 0.32 1.62 10.20
N ALA A 193 -0.82 1.67 9.52
CA ALA A 193 -1.58 0.48 9.13
C ALA A 193 -0.84 -0.33 8.07
N LEU A 194 -0.22 0.32 7.08
CA LEU A 194 0.63 -0.32 6.07
C LEU A 194 1.80 -1.05 6.72
N MET A 195 2.55 -0.41 7.63
CA MET A 195 3.68 -1.03 8.32
C MET A 195 3.26 -2.25 9.13
N ARG A 196 2.14 -2.16 9.88
CA ARG A 196 1.56 -3.31 10.60
C ARG A 196 1.11 -4.42 9.66
N SER A 197 0.67 -4.07 8.45
CA SER A 197 0.29 -5.05 7.42
C SER A 197 1.51 -5.79 6.88
N VAL A 198 2.63 -5.09 6.67
CA VAL A 198 3.91 -5.70 6.28
C VAL A 198 4.36 -6.73 7.33
N ASP A 199 4.24 -6.38 8.61
CA ASP A 199 4.69 -7.25 9.71
C ASP A 199 3.86 -8.54 9.84
N LYS A 200 2.58 -8.52 9.40
CA LYS A 200 1.62 -9.62 9.61
C LYS A 200 1.15 -10.31 8.33
N PHE A 201 1.69 -9.95 7.19
CA PHE A 201 1.29 -10.55 5.93
C PHE A 201 1.93 -11.92 5.72
N ASP A 202 1.08 -12.91 5.44
CA ASP A 202 1.49 -14.26 5.09
C ASP A 202 1.45 -14.45 3.57
N CYS A 203 2.61 -14.45 2.95
CA CYS A 203 2.77 -14.65 1.51
C CYS A 203 2.52 -16.10 1.05
N GLY A 204 2.40 -17.04 1.98
CA GLY A 204 2.08 -18.45 1.70
C GLY A 204 0.63 -18.67 1.29
N ARG A 205 -0.27 -17.73 1.60
CA ARG A 205 -1.71 -17.84 1.28
C ARG A 205 -2.08 -17.56 -0.17
N GLY A 206 -1.14 -17.14 -1.01
CA GLY A 206 -1.37 -16.90 -2.44
C GLY A 206 -2.12 -15.61 -2.79
N PHE A 207 -2.46 -14.76 -1.81
CA PHE A 207 -3.09 -13.46 -2.06
C PHE A 207 -2.04 -12.38 -2.28
N LYS A 208 -2.36 -11.36 -3.07
CA LYS A 208 -1.51 -10.16 -3.23
C LYS A 208 -1.49 -9.34 -1.94
N PHE A 209 -0.33 -8.82 -1.59
CA PHE A 209 -0.16 -7.94 -0.41
C PHE A 209 -1.06 -6.72 -0.47
N SER A 210 -1.20 -6.09 -1.64
CA SER A 210 -2.05 -4.91 -1.84
C SER A 210 -3.49 -5.14 -1.37
N THR A 211 -4.07 -6.31 -1.65
CA THR A 211 -5.43 -6.66 -1.20
C THR A 211 -5.55 -6.70 0.33
N TYR A 212 -4.54 -7.25 0.99
CA TYR A 212 -4.49 -7.31 2.45
C TYR A 212 -4.27 -5.92 3.06
N ALA A 213 -3.31 -5.17 2.52
CA ALA A 213 -2.96 -3.82 2.97
C ALA A 213 -4.12 -2.84 2.81
N CYS A 214 -4.83 -2.85 1.67
CA CYS A 214 -6.02 -2.01 1.46
C CYS A 214 -7.07 -2.19 2.56
N ARG A 215 -7.39 -3.42 2.91
CA ARG A 215 -8.36 -3.70 3.98
C ARG A 215 -7.90 -3.17 5.34
N ALA A 216 -6.62 -3.32 5.65
CA ALA A 216 -6.05 -2.83 6.90
C ALA A 216 -6.04 -1.30 6.96
N ILE A 217 -5.67 -0.64 5.85
CA ILE A 217 -5.66 0.83 5.73
C ILE A 217 -7.08 1.38 5.86
N LEU A 218 -8.07 0.84 5.13
CA LEU A 218 -9.46 1.26 5.24
C LEU A 218 -10.01 1.10 6.65
N LYS A 219 -9.67 -0.02 7.33
CA LYS A 219 -10.05 -0.21 8.74
C LYS A 219 -9.41 0.82 9.68
N ALA A 220 -8.16 1.23 9.41
CA ALA A 220 -7.50 2.28 10.18
C ALA A 220 -8.18 3.63 9.93
N PHE A 221 -8.48 3.97 8.70
CA PHE A 221 -9.20 5.20 8.34
C PHE A 221 -10.59 5.27 8.97
N SER A 222 -11.35 4.18 8.93
CA SER A 222 -12.66 4.11 9.62
C SER A 222 -12.52 4.38 11.12
N ARG A 223 -11.53 3.78 11.78
CA ARG A 223 -11.27 4.02 13.21
C ARG A 223 -10.85 5.46 13.50
N PHE A 224 -10.02 6.03 12.62
CA PHE A 224 -9.60 7.41 12.71
C PHE A 224 -10.80 8.36 12.58
N GLY A 225 -11.66 8.15 11.57
CA GLY A 225 -12.88 8.94 11.39
C GLY A 225 -13.81 8.88 12.62
N ILE A 226 -14.00 7.70 13.20
CA ILE A 226 -14.81 7.56 14.43
C ILE A 226 -14.20 8.34 15.60
N LYS A 227 -12.86 8.31 15.77
CA LYS A 227 -12.16 9.08 16.81
C LYS A 227 -12.36 10.58 16.60
N LEU A 228 -12.23 11.03 15.33
CA LEU A 228 -12.38 12.42 14.96
C LEU A 228 -13.78 12.95 15.24
N VAL A 229 -14.80 12.19 14.84
CA VAL A 229 -16.20 12.55 15.12
C VAL A 229 -16.45 12.64 16.63
N LYS A 230 -15.99 11.65 17.41
CA LYS A 230 -16.10 11.69 18.87
C LYS A 230 -15.36 12.88 19.48
N HIS A 231 -14.20 13.23 18.96
CA HIS A 231 -13.44 14.39 19.42
C HIS A 231 -14.23 15.69 19.13
N ARG A 232 -14.72 15.87 17.92
CA ARG A 232 -15.52 17.05 17.53
C ARG A 232 -16.83 17.15 18.32
N GLN A 233 -17.47 16.02 18.65
CA GLN A 233 -18.66 16.02 19.50
C GLN A 233 -18.38 16.45 20.95
N ARG A 234 -17.19 16.13 21.49
CA ARG A 234 -16.79 16.52 22.85
C ARG A 234 -16.29 17.95 22.94
N PHE A 235 -15.74 18.44 21.85
CA PHE A 235 -15.19 19.80 21.72
C PHE A 235 -15.85 20.47 20.52
N PRO A 236 -17.13 20.88 20.63
CA PRO A 236 -17.77 21.60 19.55
C PRO A 236 -17.05 22.95 19.37
N SER A 237 -16.27 23.07 18.29
CA SER A 237 -15.94 24.37 17.76
C SER A 237 -17.24 25.01 17.28
N GLU A 238 -17.38 26.33 17.37
CA GLU A 238 -18.57 27.09 17.02
C GLU A 238 -19.28 26.51 15.79
N PHE A 239 -20.61 26.33 15.96
CA PHE A 239 -21.51 25.76 14.96
C PHE A 239 -21.39 26.57 13.65
N ASP A 240 -20.79 25.96 12.64
CA ASP A 240 -20.78 26.52 11.29
C ASP A 240 -21.96 25.90 10.52
N PRO A 241 -22.98 26.70 10.14
CA PRO A 241 -24.16 26.20 9.43
C PRO A 241 -23.86 25.57 8.06
N GLU A 242 -22.67 25.77 7.52
CA GLU A 242 -22.23 25.19 6.26
C GLU A 242 -21.99 23.68 6.36
N PHE A 243 -21.67 23.17 7.58
CA PHE A 243 -21.48 21.72 7.82
C PHE A 243 -22.78 20.90 7.78
N GLU A 244 -23.95 21.52 7.90
CA GLU A 244 -25.23 20.82 7.93
C GLU A 244 -25.73 20.38 6.53
N ARG A 245 -25.10 20.87 5.46
CA ARG A 245 -25.58 20.69 4.07
C ARG A 245 -24.81 19.63 3.25
N SER A 246 -23.95 18.87 3.83
CA SER A 246 -23.12 17.93 3.05
C SER A 246 -23.78 16.56 2.87
N ASN A 247 -24.73 16.46 1.96
CA ASN A 247 -25.13 15.19 1.30
C ASN A 247 -24.00 14.67 0.37
N HIS A 248 -22.77 15.08 0.64
CA HIS A 248 -21.64 14.86 -0.26
C HIS A 248 -21.25 13.38 -0.41
N LEU A 249 -21.44 12.59 0.64
CA LEU A 249 -21.21 11.13 0.57
C LEU A 249 -22.21 10.44 -0.37
N GLU A 250 -23.43 10.95 -0.41
CA GLU A 250 -24.49 10.42 -1.28
C GLU A 250 -24.23 10.83 -2.73
N THR A 251 -23.88 12.10 -2.98
CA THR A 251 -23.52 12.62 -4.30
C THR A 251 -22.30 11.92 -4.90
N VAL A 252 -21.31 11.57 -4.08
CA VAL A 252 -20.11 10.82 -4.54
C VAL A 252 -20.43 9.37 -4.82
N ARG A 253 -21.25 8.73 -3.99
CA ARG A 253 -21.74 7.37 -4.28
C ARG A 253 -22.54 7.32 -5.57
N GLU A 254 -23.40 8.30 -5.78
CA GLU A 254 -24.15 8.44 -7.03
C GLU A 254 -23.25 8.70 -8.23
N GLN A 255 -22.24 9.56 -8.08
CA GLN A 255 -21.26 9.83 -9.15
C GLN A 255 -20.45 8.58 -9.50
N HIS A 256 -19.92 7.86 -8.49
CA HIS A 256 -19.24 6.58 -8.73
C HIS A 256 -20.15 5.52 -9.33
N ALA A 257 -21.41 5.46 -8.91
CA ALA A 257 -22.37 4.54 -9.49
C ALA A 257 -22.67 4.89 -10.97
N ARG A 258 -22.75 6.18 -11.31
CA ARG A 258 -22.94 6.66 -12.69
C ARG A 258 -21.73 6.39 -13.57
N ASP A 259 -20.51 6.64 -13.05
CA ASP A 259 -19.26 6.41 -13.78
C ASP A 259 -19.08 4.91 -14.06
N SER A 260 -19.30 4.07 -13.04
CA SER A 260 -19.24 2.61 -13.20
C SER A 260 -20.34 2.06 -14.14
N ALA A 261 -21.55 2.64 -14.09
CA ALA A 261 -22.62 2.26 -15.00
C ALA A 261 -22.32 2.68 -16.45
N ALA A 262 -21.67 3.83 -16.65
CA ALA A 262 -21.24 4.29 -17.98
C ALA A 262 -20.13 3.38 -18.54
N GLU A 263 -19.17 2.95 -17.74
CA GLU A 263 -18.12 2.01 -18.14
C GLU A 263 -18.71 0.64 -18.57
N VAL A 264 -19.63 0.11 -17.77
CA VAL A 264 -20.29 -1.16 -18.08
C VAL A 264 -21.14 -1.03 -19.35
N ARG A 265 -21.88 0.08 -19.51
CA ARG A 265 -22.67 0.34 -20.71
C ARG A 265 -21.79 0.39 -21.95
N PHE A 266 -20.67 1.11 -21.88
CA PHE A 266 -19.69 1.18 -22.97
C PHE A 266 -19.16 -0.20 -23.36
N LEU A 267 -18.87 -1.08 -22.38
CA LEU A 267 -18.42 -2.45 -22.64
C LEU A 267 -19.47 -3.32 -23.32
N VAL A 268 -20.73 -3.17 -22.91
CA VAL A 268 -21.85 -3.90 -23.51
C VAL A 268 -22.12 -3.41 -24.94
N GLU A 269 -22.06 -2.10 -25.18
CA GLU A 269 -22.30 -1.49 -26.51
C GLU A 269 -21.14 -1.74 -27.48
N SER A 270 -19.88 -1.72 -26.99
CA SER A 270 -18.70 -1.92 -27.84
C SER A 270 -18.38 -3.39 -28.13
N ASP A 271 -19.17 -4.32 -27.63
CA ASP A 271 -19.03 -5.78 -27.77
C ASP A 271 -17.68 -6.36 -27.31
N ARG A 272 -16.93 -5.58 -26.55
CA ARG A 272 -15.60 -5.98 -26.03
C ARG A 272 -15.65 -7.14 -25.02
N ALA A 273 -16.80 -7.36 -24.41
CA ALA A 273 -16.99 -8.44 -23.45
C ALA A 273 -17.42 -9.76 -24.13
N GLU A 274 -17.49 -9.81 -25.46
CA GLU A 274 -17.90 -10.99 -26.26
C GLU A 274 -19.19 -11.67 -25.72
N LEU A 275 -20.19 -10.86 -25.39
CA LEU A 275 -21.45 -11.34 -24.86
C LEU A 275 -22.29 -11.92 -26.00
N SER A 276 -22.86 -13.12 -25.81
CA SER A 276 -23.87 -13.62 -26.72
C SER A 276 -25.15 -12.79 -26.66
N ASP A 277 -25.98 -12.80 -27.70
CA ASP A 277 -27.24 -12.04 -27.75
C ASP A 277 -28.15 -12.32 -26.54
N VAL A 278 -28.15 -13.55 -26.06
CA VAL A 278 -28.94 -13.95 -24.88
C VAL A 278 -28.31 -13.39 -23.60
N GLU A 279 -26.99 -13.45 -23.46
CA GLU A 279 -26.26 -12.90 -22.31
C GLU A 279 -26.45 -11.38 -22.24
N ARG A 280 -26.36 -10.69 -23.38
CA ARG A 280 -26.60 -9.25 -23.52
C ARG A 280 -28.01 -8.86 -23.07
N LYS A 281 -29.05 -9.49 -23.64
CA LYS A 281 -30.44 -9.23 -23.23
C LYS A 281 -30.70 -9.47 -21.75
N VAL A 282 -30.11 -10.52 -21.17
CA VAL A 282 -30.23 -10.77 -19.73
C VAL A 282 -29.64 -9.63 -18.93
N ILE A 283 -28.47 -9.14 -19.30
CA ILE A 283 -27.80 -8.02 -18.59
C ILE A 283 -28.58 -6.70 -18.76
N GLU A 284 -28.97 -6.36 -20.00
CA GLU A 284 -29.73 -5.15 -20.31
C GLU A 284 -31.04 -5.07 -19.51
N HIS A 285 -31.85 -6.11 -19.55
CA HIS A 285 -33.14 -6.12 -18.84
C HIS A 285 -32.99 -6.28 -17.31
N ARG A 286 -31.99 -7.04 -16.87
CA ARG A 286 -31.77 -7.25 -15.42
C ARG A 286 -31.26 -6.01 -14.70
N PHE A 287 -30.40 -5.24 -15.38
CA PHE A 287 -29.76 -4.05 -14.82
C PHE A 287 -30.32 -2.74 -15.37
N GLY A 288 -31.26 -2.80 -16.30
CA GLY A 288 -31.93 -1.63 -16.85
C GLY A 288 -30.99 -0.74 -17.69
N LEU A 289 -30.03 -1.34 -18.42
CA LEU A 289 -29.08 -0.58 -19.23
C LEU A 289 -29.74 0.12 -20.42
N ASP A 290 -30.84 -0.43 -20.95
CA ASP A 290 -31.63 0.12 -22.05
C ASP A 290 -32.66 1.15 -21.60
N ALA A 291 -32.90 1.28 -20.30
CA ALA A 291 -33.97 2.12 -19.79
C ALA A 291 -33.43 3.47 -19.30
N PRO A 292 -34.25 4.55 -19.28
CA PRO A 292 -33.89 5.82 -18.68
C PRO A 292 -33.41 5.64 -17.24
N ILE A 293 -32.40 6.43 -16.84
CA ILE A 293 -31.81 6.37 -15.49
C ILE A 293 -32.92 6.49 -14.43
N GLY A 294 -33.03 5.49 -13.57
CA GLY A 294 -34.06 5.40 -12.53
C GLY A 294 -35.20 4.42 -12.79
N SER A 295 -35.19 3.74 -13.93
CA SER A 295 -36.17 2.68 -14.20
C SER A 295 -35.93 1.45 -13.32
N PRO A 296 -36.99 0.78 -12.78
CA PRO A 296 -36.81 -0.39 -11.94
C PRO A 296 -36.22 -1.57 -12.74
N SER A 297 -35.17 -2.18 -12.21
CA SER A 297 -34.59 -3.39 -12.77
C SER A 297 -35.57 -4.58 -12.69
N LEU A 298 -35.60 -5.41 -13.74
CA LEU A 298 -36.49 -6.58 -13.77
C LEU A 298 -35.94 -7.71 -12.87
N THR A 299 -36.86 -8.48 -12.27
CA THR A 299 -36.49 -9.67 -11.50
C THR A 299 -36.04 -10.82 -12.40
N LEU A 300 -35.28 -11.79 -11.87
CA LEU A 300 -34.85 -12.98 -12.66
C LEU A 300 -36.01 -13.77 -13.25
N GLU A 301 -37.14 -13.75 -12.58
CA GLU A 301 -38.36 -14.44 -13.05
C GLU A 301 -39.01 -13.72 -14.21
N GLN A 302 -39.10 -12.39 -14.15
CA GLN A 302 -39.61 -11.56 -15.24
C GLN A 302 -38.74 -11.66 -16.50
N VAL A 303 -37.43 -11.60 -16.33
CA VAL A 303 -36.47 -11.80 -17.44
C VAL A 303 -36.61 -13.21 -18.00
N GLY A 304 -36.80 -14.22 -17.14
CA GLY A 304 -37.04 -15.60 -17.59
C GLY A 304 -38.29 -15.76 -18.41
N GLN A 305 -39.38 -15.10 -18.05
CA GLN A 305 -40.64 -15.08 -18.80
C GLN A 305 -40.47 -14.42 -20.21
N MET A 306 -39.69 -13.32 -20.26
CA MET A 306 -39.43 -12.62 -21.54
C MET A 306 -38.59 -13.43 -22.52
N ILE A 307 -37.60 -14.16 -22.00
CA ILE A 307 -36.64 -14.92 -22.84
C ILE A 307 -37.10 -16.39 -23.06
N GLY A 308 -38.14 -16.83 -22.34
CA GLY A 308 -38.66 -18.19 -22.41
C GLY A 308 -37.82 -19.26 -21.70
N VAL A 309 -37.13 -18.88 -20.61
CA VAL A 309 -36.29 -19.77 -19.81
C VAL A 309 -36.60 -19.70 -18.32
N THR A 310 -36.19 -20.71 -17.56
CA THR A 310 -36.43 -20.77 -16.12
C THR A 310 -35.56 -19.72 -15.36
N LYS A 311 -36.04 -19.27 -14.21
CA LYS A 311 -35.32 -18.37 -13.29
C LYS A 311 -33.88 -18.82 -13.03
N GLU A 312 -33.66 -20.10 -12.78
CA GLU A 312 -32.34 -20.65 -12.51
C GLU A 312 -31.43 -20.57 -13.74
N ARG A 313 -32.02 -20.79 -14.94
CA ARG A 313 -31.27 -20.63 -16.18
C ARG A 313 -30.86 -19.19 -16.43
N VAL A 314 -31.74 -18.22 -16.12
CA VAL A 314 -31.40 -16.79 -16.20
C VAL A 314 -30.23 -16.47 -15.23
N ARG A 315 -30.25 -17.01 -14.00
CA ARG A 315 -29.18 -16.83 -13.02
C ARG A 315 -27.83 -17.36 -13.53
N GLN A 316 -27.84 -18.53 -14.17
CA GLN A 316 -26.62 -19.10 -14.78
C GLN A 316 -26.06 -18.22 -15.89
N ILE A 317 -26.95 -17.75 -16.78
CA ILE A 317 -26.59 -16.86 -17.91
C ILE A 317 -26.05 -15.54 -17.35
N GLN A 318 -26.72 -14.95 -16.37
CA GLN A 318 -26.28 -13.72 -15.70
C GLN A 318 -24.88 -13.88 -15.10
N ASN A 319 -24.63 -14.95 -14.36
CA ASN A 319 -23.33 -15.17 -13.73
C ASN A 319 -22.21 -15.29 -14.77
N LYS A 320 -22.47 -16.01 -15.85
CA LYS A 320 -21.53 -16.16 -16.96
C LYS A 320 -21.25 -14.83 -17.68
N ALA A 321 -22.28 -14.04 -17.91
CA ALA A 321 -22.14 -12.72 -18.52
C ALA A 321 -21.38 -11.74 -17.61
N LEU A 322 -21.65 -11.75 -16.29
CA LEU A 322 -20.92 -10.93 -15.32
C LEU A 322 -19.45 -11.32 -15.22
N GLU A 323 -19.11 -12.60 -15.36
CA GLU A 323 -17.71 -13.06 -15.39
C GLU A 323 -16.99 -12.50 -16.63
N LYS A 324 -17.61 -12.54 -17.80
CA LYS A 324 -17.07 -11.96 -19.04
C LYS A 324 -16.88 -10.45 -18.94
N LEU A 325 -17.88 -9.74 -18.41
CA LEU A 325 -17.78 -8.29 -18.17
C LEU A 325 -16.67 -7.96 -17.19
N ARG A 326 -16.49 -8.78 -16.15
CA ARG A 326 -15.40 -8.60 -15.18
C ARG A 326 -14.03 -8.74 -15.83
N LEU A 327 -13.84 -9.77 -16.67
CA LEU A 327 -12.58 -9.97 -17.39
C LEU A 327 -12.30 -8.80 -18.34
N ALA A 328 -13.30 -8.36 -19.09
CA ALA A 328 -13.18 -7.22 -19.99
C ALA A 328 -12.87 -5.90 -19.25
N LEU A 329 -13.42 -5.69 -18.04
CA LEU A 329 -13.07 -4.55 -17.18
C LEU A 329 -11.64 -4.63 -16.64
N GLU A 330 -11.17 -5.82 -16.27
CA GLU A 330 -9.80 -6.05 -15.82
C GLU A 330 -8.79 -5.78 -16.95
N GLU A 331 -9.12 -6.11 -18.19
CA GLU A 331 -8.32 -5.82 -19.39
C GLU A 331 -8.27 -4.32 -19.68
N LEU A 332 -9.41 -3.61 -19.64
CA LEU A 332 -9.47 -2.16 -19.87
C LEU A 332 -8.69 -1.36 -18.81
N GLN A 333 -8.66 -1.83 -17.58
CA GLN A 333 -7.86 -1.18 -16.52
C GLN A 333 -6.35 -1.43 -16.67
N GLY A 334 -5.94 -2.37 -17.51
CA GLY A 334 -4.55 -2.66 -17.88
C GLY A 334 -4.04 -1.90 -19.11
N GLU A 335 -4.91 -1.36 -19.95
CA GLU A 335 -4.56 -0.56 -21.13
C GLU A 335 -4.57 0.95 -20.82
N PRO A 336 -3.58 1.74 -21.30
CA PRO A 336 -3.64 3.20 -21.18
C PRO A 336 -4.78 3.74 -22.06
N MET A 337 -5.74 4.44 -21.46
CA MET A 337 -6.88 5.06 -22.15
C MET A 337 -6.40 5.96 -23.30
N PRO A 338 -6.96 5.81 -24.53
CA PRO A 338 -6.70 6.75 -25.61
C PRO A 338 -7.26 8.13 -25.24
N GLU A 339 -6.43 9.17 -25.40
CA GLU A 339 -6.82 10.57 -25.19
C GLU A 339 -7.99 10.91 -26.11
N GLN A 340 -9.19 11.01 -25.54
CA GLN A 340 -10.32 11.62 -26.26
C GLN A 340 -10.05 13.12 -26.36
N SER A 341 -9.75 13.58 -27.57
CA SER A 341 -9.72 14.97 -27.96
C SER A 341 -11.10 15.60 -27.71
N ILE A 342 -11.20 16.35 -26.63
CA ILE A 342 -12.36 17.23 -26.39
C ILE A 342 -12.20 18.40 -27.36
N SER A 343 -12.87 18.32 -28.52
CA SER A 343 -13.08 19.46 -29.39
C SER A 343 -14.06 20.40 -28.69
N HIS A 344 -13.56 21.51 -28.21
CA HIS A 344 -14.39 22.66 -27.80
C HIS A 344 -15.05 23.22 -29.07
N ASN A 345 -16.35 23.15 -29.10
CA ASN A 345 -17.21 24.06 -29.86
C ASN A 345 -18.06 24.88 -28.89
#